data_e8a121c1710a9d1b130fc2a165514243
#
_entry.id   e8a121c1710a9d1b130fc2a165514243
#
_cell.length_a   1.000
_cell.length_b   1.000
_cell.length_c   1.000
_cell.angle_alpha   90.00
_cell.angle_beta   90.00
_cell.angle_gamma   90.00
#
_symmetry.space_group_name_H-M   'P 1'
#
loop_
_entity.id
_entity.type
_entity.pdbx_description
1 polymer ?
#
loop_
_entity_poly.entity_id
_entity_poly.type
_entity_poly.pdbx_seq_one_letter_code
_entity_poly.pdbx_strand_id
1 'polypeptide(L)'
;MYIPPGFNTVTPYFFVQDAEAFVSFLVNGLGGTETCRTMRPDGVIANVQVRLGTSTVMVSEATERYKPMANAYYLYVDEADDSMRRALEHGATLEMEVGDMPYGDRQGGVRDKHGNLWWISQRLVHEPYTP
;
A
#
# COMPACT_ATOMS: atom_id res chain seq x y z
N MET A 1 -17.34 20.93 -0.80
CA MET A 1 -16.36 20.05 -0.12
C MET A 1 -15.11 19.97 -0.97
N TYR A 2 -13.95 20.17 -0.41
CA TYR A 2 -12.71 20.26 -1.19
C TYR A 2 -11.96 18.91 -1.32
N ILE A 3 -12.43 17.86 -0.70
CA ILE A 3 -11.84 16.52 -0.80
C ILE A 3 -12.71 15.68 -1.73
N PRO A 4 -12.15 15.09 -2.80
CA PRO A 4 -12.95 14.24 -3.70
C PRO A 4 -13.49 13.00 -2.97
N PRO A 5 -14.60 12.42 -3.45
CA PRO A 5 -15.10 11.17 -2.90
C PRO A 5 -14.04 10.07 -2.98
N GLY A 6 -13.91 9.31 -1.91
CA GLY A 6 -12.96 8.18 -1.84
C GLY A 6 -11.57 8.55 -1.36
N PHE A 7 -11.32 9.83 -1.09
CA PHE A 7 -10.02 10.33 -0.63
C PHE A 7 -10.10 10.83 0.80
N ASN A 8 -8.98 10.83 1.47
CA ASN A 8 -8.77 11.45 2.78
C ASN A 8 -7.96 12.73 2.61
N THR A 9 -7.75 13.46 3.70
CA THR A 9 -7.00 14.72 3.67
C THR A 9 -5.58 14.55 3.11
N VAL A 10 -4.93 13.44 3.45
CA VAL A 10 -3.60 13.12 2.94
C VAL A 10 -3.70 11.91 2.03
N THR A 11 -3.18 12.04 0.82
CA THR A 11 -3.15 10.95 -0.16
C THR A 11 -1.71 10.53 -0.39
N PRO A 12 -1.35 9.28 -0.05
CA PRO A 12 -0.03 8.76 -0.41
C PRO A 12 0.14 8.74 -1.92
N TYR A 13 1.29 9.23 -2.39
CA TYR A 13 1.60 9.30 -3.80
C TYR A 13 2.92 8.59 -4.05
N PHE A 14 2.89 7.54 -4.88
CA PHE A 14 4.06 6.70 -5.14
C PHE A 14 4.69 7.06 -6.48
N PHE A 15 5.97 7.38 -6.47
CA PHE A 15 6.79 7.45 -7.68
C PHE A 15 7.62 6.19 -7.73
N VAL A 16 7.37 5.33 -8.71
CA VAL A 16 8.03 4.03 -8.79
C VAL A 16 8.49 3.74 -10.21
N GLN A 17 9.53 2.95 -10.32
CA GLN A 17 9.97 2.39 -11.58
C GLN A 17 9.17 1.11 -11.82
N ASP A 18 8.62 0.96 -13.03
CA ASP A 18 7.67 -0.12 -13.36
C ASP A 18 6.38 0.00 -12.53
N ALA A 19 5.66 1.08 -12.77
CA ALA A 19 4.40 1.37 -12.07
C ALA A 19 3.34 0.28 -12.31
N GLU A 20 3.33 -0.35 -13.49
CA GLU A 20 2.42 -1.47 -13.78
C GLU A 20 2.59 -2.61 -12.79
N ALA A 21 3.84 -3.01 -12.51
CA ALA A 21 4.14 -4.06 -11.55
C ALA A 21 3.74 -3.65 -10.12
N PHE A 22 3.93 -2.38 -9.79
CA PHE A 22 3.55 -1.88 -8.47
C PHE A 22 2.05 -1.88 -8.27
N VAL A 23 1.28 -1.43 -9.27
CA VAL A 23 -0.18 -1.47 -9.24
C VAL A 23 -0.67 -2.91 -9.10
N SER A 24 -0.06 -3.83 -9.84
CA SER A 24 -0.39 -5.26 -9.72
C SER A 24 -0.17 -5.78 -8.30
N PHE A 25 0.90 -5.37 -7.64
CA PHE A 25 1.15 -5.75 -6.25
C PHE A 25 0.09 -5.15 -5.31
N LEU A 26 -0.25 -3.87 -5.48
CA LEU A 26 -1.28 -3.24 -4.64
C LEU A 26 -2.63 -3.95 -4.77
N VAL A 27 -2.98 -4.38 -5.97
CA VAL A 27 -4.26 -5.06 -6.23
C VAL A 27 -4.20 -6.52 -5.80
N ASN A 28 -3.25 -7.27 -6.31
CA ASN A 28 -3.19 -8.72 -6.09
C ASN A 28 -2.54 -9.10 -4.76
N GLY A 29 -1.54 -8.35 -4.34
CA GLY A 29 -0.80 -8.61 -3.11
C GLY A 29 -1.45 -8.01 -1.87
N LEU A 30 -1.96 -6.78 -1.96
CA LEU A 30 -2.56 -6.08 -0.83
C LEU A 30 -4.09 -5.99 -0.87
N GLY A 31 -4.73 -6.54 -1.90
CA GLY A 31 -6.18 -6.56 -1.98
C GLY A 31 -6.83 -5.26 -2.42
N GLY A 32 -6.07 -4.37 -3.05
CA GLY A 32 -6.59 -3.10 -3.53
C GLY A 32 -7.47 -3.22 -4.76
N THR A 33 -8.16 -2.13 -5.09
CA THR A 33 -9.00 -2.02 -6.29
C THR A 33 -8.54 -0.81 -7.08
N GLU A 34 -8.17 -1.01 -8.34
CA GLU A 34 -7.86 0.11 -9.24
C GLU A 34 -9.15 0.85 -9.57
N THR A 35 -9.18 2.16 -9.34
CA THR A 35 -10.38 2.97 -9.52
C THR A 35 -10.28 3.95 -10.68
N CYS A 36 -9.07 4.35 -11.07
CA CYS A 36 -8.87 5.30 -12.16
C CYS A 36 -7.48 5.11 -12.75
N ARG A 37 -7.37 5.27 -14.07
CA ARG A 37 -6.08 5.12 -14.76
C ARG A 37 -5.97 6.16 -15.86
N THR A 38 -4.87 6.91 -15.85
CA THR A 38 -4.51 7.86 -16.90
C THR A 38 -3.13 7.48 -17.44
N MET A 39 -3.03 7.38 -18.76
CA MET A 39 -1.78 6.99 -19.42
C MET A 39 -1.16 8.20 -20.11
N ARG A 40 0.18 8.20 -20.19
CA ARG A 40 0.91 9.16 -21.03
C ARG A 40 0.80 8.74 -22.50
N PRO A 41 1.05 9.64 -23.44
CA PRO A 41 0.98 9.29 -24.88
C PRO A 41 1.93 8.16 -25.28
N ASP A 42 3.04 7.97 -24.55
CA ASP A 42 4.01 6.89 -24.80
C ASP A 42 3.59 5.52 -24.23
N GLY A 43 2.39 5.43 -23.64
CA GLY A 43 1.89 4.20 -23.05
C GLY A 43 2.37 3.93 -21.62
N VAL A 44 3.02 4.89 -21.00
CA VAL A 44 3.49 4.81 -19.62
C VAL A 44 2.42 5.37 -18.69
N ILE A 45 2.29 4.83 -17.49
CA ILE A 45 1.32 5.33 -16.50
C ILE A 45 1.64 6.75 -16.10
N ALA A 46 0.67 7.66 -16.33
CA ALA A 46 0.72 9.02 -15.79
C ALA A 46 0.22 9.04 -14.35
N ASN A 47 -0.91 8.38 -14.09
CA ASN A 47 -1.51 8.32 -12.75
C ASN A 47 -2.48 7.15 -12.69
N VAL A 48 -2.29 6.29 -11.69
CA VAL A 48 -3.26 5.25 -11.36
C VAL A 48 -3.69 5.47 -9.91
N GLN A 49 -4.98 5.35 -9.67
CA GLN A 49 -5.55 5.40 -8.33
C GLN A 49 -5.94 4.01 -7.89
N VAL A 50 -5.55 3.63 -6.69
CA VAL A 50 -5.87 2.32 -6.11
C VAL A 50 -6.47 2.53 -4.73
N ARG A 51 -7.62 1.92 -4.50
CA ARG A 51 -8.26 1.96 -3.19
C ARG A 51 -7.79 0.79 -2.35
N LEU A 52 -7.24 1.10 -1.18
CA LEU A 52 -6.84 0.14 -0.16
C LEU A 52 -7.70 0.37 1.08
N GLY A 53 -8.71 -0.48 1.30
CA GLY A 53 -9.66 -0.29 2.40
C GLY A 53 -10.38 1.05 2.29
N THR A 54 -10.19 1.93 3.25
CA THR A 54 -10.83 3.25 3.29
C THR A 54 -10.00 4.35 2.63
N SER A 55 -8.79 4.04 2.16
CA SER A 55 -7.86 5.03 1.60
C SER A 55 -7.65 4.80 0.11
N THR A 56 -7.47 5.90 -0.61
CA THR A 56 -7.04 5.85 -2.01
C THR A 56 -5.62 6.35 -2.09
N VAL A 57 -4.79 5.67 -2.86
CA VAL A 57 -3.41 6.06 -3.12
C VAL A 57 -3.23 6.32 -4.61
N MET A 58 -2.21 7.11 -4.95
CA MET A 58 -1.87 7.43 -6.34
C MET A 58 -0.52 6.84 -6.69
N VAL A 59 -0.38 6.42 -7.94
CA VAL A 59 0.87 5.83 -8.46
C VAL A 59 1.20 6.48 -9.80
N SER A 60 2.44 6.90 -9.97
CA SER A 60 2.97 7.39 -11.25
C SER A 60 4.28 6.66 -11.57
N GLU A 61 4.51 6.45 -12.86
CA GLU A 61 5.84 6.03 -13.29
C GLU A 61 6.84 7.13 -12.98
N ALA A 62 7.94 6.78 -12.33
CA ALA A 62 8.99 7.72 -11.98
C ALA A 62 9.61 8.36 -13.23
N THR A 63 10.17 9.55 -13.08
CA THR A 63 10.84 10.30 -14.12
C THR A 63 12.18 10.80 -13.61
N GLU A 64 12.96 11.45 -14.48
CA GLU A 64 14.19 12.12 -14.08
C GLU A 64 13.93 13.16 -12.99
N ARG A 65 12.83 13.89 -13.10
CA ARG A 65 12.48 14.94 -12.14
C ARG A 65 11.86 14.37 -10.86
N TYR A 66 11.01 13.35 -11.00
CA TYR A 66 10.34 12.70 -9.86
C TYR A 66 10.84 11.26 -9.78
N LYS A 67 11.96 11.12 -9.11
CA LYS A 67 12.68 9.84 -9.02
C LYS A 67 11.96 8.85 -8.12
N PRO A 68 12.22 7.56 -8.28
CA PRO A 68 11.63 6.57 -7.38
C PRO A 68 11.97 6.88 -5.93
N MET A 69 10.98 6.74 -5.06
CA MET A 69 11.19 6.86 -3.63
C MET A 69 10.35 5.82 -2.90
N ALA A 70 10.93 5.27 -1.84
CA ALA A 70 10.28 4.27 -1.01
C ALA A 70 10.01 4.85 0.38
N ASN A 71 9.01 4.30 1.06
CA ASN A 71 8.67 4.73 2.41
C ASN A 71 8.08 3.54 3.18
N ALA A 72 7.65 3.80 4.41
CA ALA A 72 6.97 2.82 5.24
C ALA A 72 5.50 3.20 5.39
N TYR A 73 4.64 2.19 5.41
CA TYR A 73 3.20 2.36 5.53
C TYR A 73 2.66 1.41 6.58
N TYR A 74 1.64 1.85 7.28
CA TYR A 74 0.92 1.04 8.24
C TYR A 74 -0.44 0.73 7.62
N LEU A 75 -0.70 -0.55 7.32
CA LEU A 75 -1.89 -0.99 6.62
C LEU A 75 -2.77 -1.80 7.57
N TYR A 76 -3.96 -1.29 7.88
CA TYR A 76 -4.91 -2.04 8.67
C TYR A 76 -5.70 -3.00 7.80
N VAL A 77 -5.81 -4.24 8.24
CA VAL A 77 -6.49 -5.34 7.54
C VAL A 77 -7.37 -6.12 8.52
N ASP A 78 -8.31 -6.88 7.97
CA ASP A 78 -9.20 -7.71 8.78
C ASP A 78 -8.48 -8.88 9.42
N GLU A 79 -7.56 -9.51 8.69
CA GLU A 79 -6.83 -10.70 9.17
C GLU A 79 -5.37 -10.61 8.73
N ALA A 80 -4.50 -10.33 9.69
CA ALA A 80 -3.08 -10.11 9.42
C ALA A 80 -2.42 -11.35 8.80
N ASP A 81 -2.75 -12.56 9.28
CA ASP A 81 -2.17 -13.79 8.75
C ASP A 81 -2.45 -13.97 7.27
N ASP A 82 -3.71 -13.79 6.86
CA ASP A 82 -4.13 -13.95 5.47
C ASP A 82 -3.51 -12.88 4.57
N SER A 83 -3.52 -11.63 5.03
CA SER A 83 -2.95 -10.53 4.26
C SER A 83 -1.45 -10.66 4.09
N MET A 84 -0.74 -11.11 5.12
CA MET A 84 0.70 -11.39 5.04
C MET A 84 0.99 -12.48 4.02
N ARG A 85 0.25 -13.59 4.08
CA ARG A 85 0.41 -14.69 3.13
C ARG A 85 0.20 -14.20 1.69
N ARG A 86 -0.85 -13.43 1.46
CA ARG A 86 -1.18 -12.90 0.14
C ARG A 86 -0.08 -12.00 -0.40
N ALA A 87 0.44 -11.10 0.41
CA ALA A 87 1.52 -10.20 0.02
C ALA A 87 2.78 -11.00 -0.36
N LEU A 88 3.14 -12.01 0.44
CA LEU A 88 4.30 -12.85 0.17
C LEU A 88 4.13 -13.68 -1.10
N GLU A 89 2.93 -14.17 -1.38
CA GLU A 89 2.62 -14.90 -2.62
C GLU A 89 2.74 -14.03 -3.86
N HIS A 90 2.63 -12.72 -3.71
CA HIS A 90 2.66 -11.77 -4.84
C HIS A 90 3.95 -10.95 -4.89
N GLY A 91 5.03 -11.49 -4.37
CA GLY A 91 6.37 -10.98 -4.64
C GLY A 91 7.02 -10.17 -3.53
N ALA A 92 6.34 -9.90 -2.44
CA ALA A 92 6.96 -9.25 -1.28
C ALA A 92 7.86 -10.23 -0.54
N THR A 93 8.82 -9.69 0.20
CA THR A 93 9.70 -10.49 1.07
C THR A 93 9.35 -10.22 2.53
N LEU A 94 9.61 -11.21 3.37
CA LEU A 94 9.32 -11.11 4.80
C LEU A 94 10.26 -10.13 5.47
N GLU A 95 9.69 -9.15 6.19
CA GLU A 95 10.42 -8.22 7.02
C GLU A 95 10.31 -8.63 8.50
N MET A 96 9.09 -8.98 8.92
CA MET A 96 8.82 -9.37 10.31
C MET A 96 7.68 -10.40 10.33
N GLU A 97 7.90 -11.50 11.04
CA GLU A 97 6.86 -12.52 11.25
C GLU A 97 5.63 -11.93 11.95
N VAL A 98 4.46 -12.46 11.62
CA VAL A 98 3.21 -12.07 12.29
C VAL A 98 3.26 -12.47 13.75
N GLY A 99 2.85 -11.56 14.61
CA GLY A 99 2.71 -11.83 16.04
C GLY A 99 1.82 -10.80 16.70
N ASP A 100 1.38 -11.11 17.90
CA ASP A 100 0.59 -10.18 18.72
C ASP A 100 1.55 -9.21 19.41
N MET A 101 1.32 -7.92 19.18
CA MET A 101 2.18 -6.86 19.68
C MET A 101 1.61 -6.27 20.98
N PRO A 102 2.49 -5.75 21.85
CA PRO A 102 2.04 -5.20 23.14
C PRO A 102 1.05 -4.03 23.02
N TYR A 103 1.04 -3.34 21.89
CA TYR A 103 0.15 -2.20 21.67
C TYR A 103 -1.23 -2.59 21.13
N GLY A 104 -1.57 -3.88 21.08
CA GLY A 104 -2.91 -4.36 20.75
C GLY A 104 -3.17 -4.66 19.29
N ASP A 105 -2.12 -4.81 18.49
CA ASP A 105 -2.22 -5.21 17.10
C ASP A 105 -1.59 -6.58 16.87
N ARG A 106 -2.21 -7.36 16.00
CA ARG A 106 -1.54 -8.53 15.40
C ARG A 106 -0.89 -8.04 14.12
N GLN A 107 0.42 -8.12 14.03
CA GLN A 107 1.16 -7.41 13.00
C GLN A 107 2.31 -8.23 12.45
N GLY A 108 2.48 -8.13 11.13
CA GLY A 108 3.69 -8.57 10.45
C GLY A 108 4.18 -7.46 9.54
N GLY A 109 5.29 -7.69 8.88
CA GLY A 109 5.86 -6.73 7.94
C GLY A 109 6.37 -7.42 6.69
N VAL A 110 6.16 -6.78 5.55
CA VAL A 110 6.71 -7.20 4.27
C VAL A 110 7.37 -6.02 3.58
N ARG A 111 8.33 -6.33 2.74
CA ARG A 111 8.97 -5.34 1.87
C ARG A 111 8.62 -5.67 0.44
N ASP A 112 8.05 -4.70 -0.30
CA ASP A 112 7.71 -4.93 -1.69
C ASP A 112 8.97 -4.79 -2.59
N LYS A 113 8.81 -5.11 -3.87
CA LYS A 113 9.91 -5.08 -4.84
C LYS A 113 10.40 -3.67 -5.16
N HIS A 114 9.64 -2.66 -4.75
CA HIS A 114 9.98 -1.24 -4.94
C HIS A 114 10.58 -0.63 -3.69
N GLY A 115 10.85 -1.46 -2.65
CA GLY A 115 11.52 -1.04 -1.44
C GLY A 115 10.61 -0.49 -0.35
N ASN A 116 9.31 -0.44 -0.57
CA ASN A 116 8.38 0.03 0.47
C ASN A 116 8.21 -1.02 1.55
N LEU A 117 8.12 -0.56 2.78
CA LEU A 117 7.86 -1.40 3.94
C LEU A 117 6.39 -1.29 4.29
N TRP A 118 5.71 -2.42 4.35
CA TRP A 118 4.29 -2.49 4.71
C TRP A 118 4.14 -3.20 6.03
N TRP A 119 3.76 -2.45 7.08
CA TRP A 119 3.35 -3.01 8.36
C TRP A 119 1.89 -3.41 8.23
N ILE A 120 1.65 -4.72 8.13
CA ILE A 120 0.31 -5.29 7.91
C ILE A 120 -0.25 -5.63 9.28
N SER A 121 -1.32 -4.94 9.67
CA SER A 121 -1.76 -4.90 11.06
C SER A 121 -3.26 -5.13 11.18
N GLN A 122 -3.61 -5.95 12.16
CA GLN A 122 -4.99 -6.23 12.53
C GLN A 122 -5.18 -5.73 13.96
N ARG A 123 -6.05 -4.74 14.13
CA ARG A 123 -6.36 -4.24 15.46
C ARG A 123 -7.12 -5.30 16.25
N LEU A 124 -6.61 -5.69 17.40
CA LEU A 124 -7.22 -6.73 18.24
C LEU A 124 -8.17 -6.15 19.30
N VAL A 125 -8.04 -4.87 19.60
CA VAL A 125 -8.86 -4.18 20.60
C VAL A 125 -9.44 -2.91 19.99
N HIS A 126 -10.69 -2.59 20.35
CA HIS A 126 -11.37 -1.41 19.81
C HIS A 126 -11.16 -0.21 20.73
N GLU A 127 -9.89 0.16 20.91
CA GLU A 127 -9.45 1.21 21.80
C GLU A 127 -8.34 2.03 21.14
N PRO A 128 -8.17 3.31 21.53
CA PRO A 128 -7.02 4.09 21.07
C PRO A 128 -5.70 3.47 21.54
N TYR A 129 -4.62 3.79 20.81
CA TYR A 129 -3.29 3.45 21.29
C TYR A 129 -2.97 4.25 22.54
N THR A 130 -2.30 3.60 23.48
CA THR A 130 -1.86 4.26 24.73
C THR A 130 -0.34 4.43 24.72
N PRO A 131 0.19 5.53 25.29
CA PRO A 131 1.63 5.76 25.34
C PRO A 131 2.36 4.73 26.20
#